data_99e79e7c0fa555d2d32df8f14467494a
#
_entry.id   99e79e7c0fa555d2d32df8f14467494a
#
_cell.length_a   1.000
_cell.length_b   1.000
_cell.length_c   1.000
_cell.angle_alpha   90.00
_cell.angle_beta   90.00
_cell.angle_gamma   90.00
#
_symmetry.space_group_name_H-M   'P 1'
#
loop_
_entity.id
_entity.type
_entity.pdbx_description
1 polymer ?
#
loop_
_entity_poly.entity_id
_entity_poly.type
_entity_poly.pdbx_seq_one_letter_code
_entity_poly.pdbx_strand_id
1 'polypeptide(L)'
;STQTANRGSILDRNGEALASDGTLITVGIHPAIFDEENRDNKIKELANVLDINEETITKKLDANSNPDYFVPIVDLLPDSPKLQSLENRRTEGILTQSKQGRVYKNDEAFGRLLGYIRPISEEELTADEEGIYTMTSMVGKAGLEQVYEKTLRGINGVEIYIERDGTKIETLALKEAQHGEDITLSIDSHLQTIVYEKMNGEKGSATAVDPTTGDILALVSSPSYNSNWFTTYMTKSEQQHREDIEFADEKNRFASLYSPGSTFKLITAATGLENGT
;
A
#
# COMPACT_ATOMS: atom_id res chain seq x y z
N SER A 1 -15.96 -6.06 -21.96
CA SER A 1 -15.28 -5.04 -21.13
C SER A 1 -15.46 -5.38 -19.65
N THR A 2 -14.45 -5.13 -18.85
CA THR A 2 -14.52 -5.29 -17.39
C THR A 2 -14.78 -3.93 -16.75
N GLN A 3 -15.75 -3.88 -15.86
CA GLN A 3 -15.97 -2.72 -14.99
C GLN A 3 -15.21 -2.95 -13.69
N THR A 4 -14.23 -2.11 -13.40
CA THR A 4 -13.43 -2.25 -12.19
C THR A 4 -14.22 -1.83 -10.95
N ALA A 5 -14.24 -2.68 -9.95
CA ALA A 5 -14.77 -2.35 -8.64
C ALA A 5 -13.72 -1.57 -7.84
N ASN A 6 -14.16 -0.59 -7.05
CA ASN A 6 -13.31 0.09 -6.08
C ASN A 6 -13.15 -0.78 -4.82
N ARG A 7 -11.98 -0.72 -4.22
CA ARG A 7 -11.71 -1.32 -2.92
C ARG A 7 -12.22 -0.40 -1.81
N GLY A 8 -12.89 -0.93 -0.79
CA GLY A 8 -13.36 -0.17 0.36
C GLY A 8 -12.21 0.51 1.10
N SER A 9 -12.50 1.65 1.72
CA SER A 9 -11.54 2.42 2.50
C SER A 9 -11.39 1.85 3.91
N ILE A 10 -10.23 2.07 4.53
CA ILE A 10 -10.00 1.89 5.96
C ILE A 10 -9.93 3.27 6.57
N LEU A 11 -10.86 3.59 7.46
CA LEU A 11 -11.02 4.90 8.09
C LEU A 11 -10.66 4.82 9.57
N ASP A 12 -10.15 5.91 10.14
CA ASP A 12 -10.01 6.07 11.58
C ASP A 12 -11.38 6.37 12.22
N ARG A 13 -11.41 6.52 13.55
CA ARG A 13 -12.65 6.82 14.31
C ARG A 13 -13.31 8.15 13.93
N ASN A 14 -12.57 9.06 13.31
CA ASN A 14 -13.03 10.39 12.91
C ASN A 14 -13.42 10.45 11.42
N GLY A 15 -13.29 9.32 10.69
CA GLY A 15 -13.54 9.23 9.25
C GLY A 15 -12.34 9.66 8.39
N GLU A 16 -11.15 9.84 8.98
CA GLU A 16 -9.93 10.09 8.23
C GLU A 16 -9.49 8.80 7.50
N ALA A 17 -9.20 8.91 6.21
CA ALA A 17 -8.75 7.75 5.43
C ALA A 17 -7.32 7.34 5.80
N LEU A 18 -7.18 6.12 6.29
CA LEU A 18 -5.89 5.47 6.55
C LEU A 18 -5.41 4.66 5.35
N ALA A 19 -6.34 4.09 4.59
CA ALA A 19 -6.12 3.46 3.30
C ALA A 19 -7.33 3.68 2.41
N SER A 20 -7.13 4.09 1.16
CA SER A 20 -8.19 4.31 0.18
C SER A 20 -7.67 4.15 -1.24
N ASP A 21 -8.56 3.93 -2.19
CA ASP A 21 -8.21 4.07 -3.59
C ASP A 21 -8.01 5.55 -3.91
N GLY A 22 -6.96 5.85 -4.64
CA GLY A 22 -6.55 7.22 -4.96
C GLY A 22 -5.72 7.28 -6.23
N THR A 23 -5.25 8.49 -6.53
CA THR A 23 -4.41 8.72 -7.70
C THR A 23 -2.94 8.53 -7.36
N LEU A 24 -2.24 7.79 -8.20
CA LEU A 24 -0.77 7.71 -8.24
C LEU A 24 -0.28 8.38 -9.51
N ILE A 25 0.94 8.88 -9.49
CA ILE A 25 1.61 9.48 -10.64
C ILE A 25 2.75 8.57 -11.08
N THR A 26 2.59 7.92 -12.21
CA THR A 26 3.66 7.14 -12.83
C THR A 26 4.64 8.07 -13.51
N VAL A 27 5.88 8.07 -13.08
CA VAL A 27 7.02 8.69 -13.77
C VAL A 27 7.62 7.67 -14.72
N GLY A 28 7.80 8.03 -15.96
CA GLY A 28 8.38 7.14 -16.96
C GLY A 28 9.10 7.89 -18.06
N ILE A 29 9.63 7.14 -19.01
CA ILE A 29 10.44 7.61 -20.12
C ILE A 29 9.75 7.26 -21.42
N HIS A 30 9.76 8.21 -22.37
CA HIS A 30 9.43 7.99 -23.77
C HIS A 30 10.75 7.88 -24.57
N PRO A 31 11.21 6.66 -24.90
CA PRO A 31 12.56 6.46 -25.43
C PRO A 31 12.85 7.20 -26.74
N ALA A 32 11.86 7.35 -27.62
CA ALA A 32 12.03 8.05 -28.90
C ALA A 32 12.32 9.57 -28.74
N ILE A 33 11.97 10.16 -27.57
CA ILE A 33 12.22 11.56 -27.25
C ILE A 33 13.47 11.70 -26.35
N PHE A 34 13.85 10.60 -25.71
CA PHE A 34 14.96 10.57 -24.78
C PHE A 34 16.29 10.60 -25.57
N ASP A 35 16.99 11.73 -25.50
CA ASP A 35 18.24 12.00 -26.24
C ASP A 35 19.31 10.97 -25.93
N GLU A 36 19.75 10.20 -26.96
CA GLU A 36 20.73 9.14 -26.80
C GLU A 36 22.14 9.67 -26.49
N GLU A 37 22.52 10.85 -26.98
CA GLU A 37 23.87 11.42 -26.72
C GLU A 37 24.09 11.74 -25.24
N ASN A 38 23.01 12.08 -24.52
CA ASN A 38 23.04 12.39 -23.09
C ASN A 38 22.35 11.32 -22.22
N ARG A 39 22.03 10.16 -22.79
CA ARG A 39 21.23 9.12 -22.15
C ARG A 39 21.73 8.76 -20.75
N ASP A 40 23.00 8.46 -20.61
CA ASP A 40 23.58 8.04 -19.33
C ASP A 40 23.53 9.14 -18.27
N ASN A 41 23.78 10.39 -18.64
CA ASN A 41 23.64 11.52 -17.72
C ASN A 41 22.19 11.75 -17.31
N LYS A 42 21.24 11.66 -18.25
CA LYS A 42 19.81 11.77 -17.95
C LYS A 42 19.32 10.65 -17.03
N ILE A 43 19.76 9.40 -17.26
CA ILE A 43 19.48 8.26 -16.39
C ILE A 43 20.02 8.51 -14.98
N LYS A 44 21.28 8.96 -14.87
CA LYS A 44 21.89 9.28 -13.59
C LYS A 44 21.17 10.38 -12.83
N GLU A 45 20.78 11.45 -13.53
CA GLU A 45 20.00 12.54 -12.92
C GLU A 45 18.62 12.06 -12.44
N LEU A 46 17.91 11.29 -13.25
CA LEU A 46 16.61 10.72 -12.88
C LEU A 46 16.74 9.76 -11.69
N ALA A 47 17.76 8.88 -11.71
CA ALA A 47 18.05 7.95 -10.63
C ALA A 47 18.34 8.68 -9.31
N ASN A 48 19.07 9.80 -9.37
CA ASN A 48 19.35 10.63 -8.19
C ASN A 48 18.09 11.33 -7.65
N VAL A 49 17.24 11.87 -8.53
CA VAL A 49 15.97 12.51 -8.11
C VAL A 49 15.03 11.48 -7.47
N LEU A 50 14.94 10.31 -8.08
CA LEU A 50 14.06 9.25 -7.60
C LEU A 50 14.66 8.45 -6.43
N ASP A 51 15.97 8.61 -6.16
CA ASP A 51 16.73 7.83 -5.18
C ASP A 51 16.63 6.32 -5.46
N ILE A 52 16.92 5.93 -6.71
CA ILE A 52 16.96 4.53 -7.17
C ILE A 52 18.30 4.23 -7.87
N ASN A 53 18.57 2.95 -8.14
CA ASN A 53 19.74 2.54 -8.88
C ASN A 53 19.56 2.82 -10.39
N GLU A 54 20.59 3.35 -11.05
CA GLU A 54 20.61 3.58 -12.50
C GLU A 54 20.27 2.30 -13.27
N GLU A 55 20.76 1.15 -12.80
CA GLU A 55 20.49 -0.16 -13.36
C GLU A 55 18.98 -0.49 -13.42
N THR A 56 18.20 -0.01 -12.47
CA THR A 56 16.73 -0.20 -12.47
C THR A 56 16.09 0.49 -13.67
N ILE A 57 16.54 1.69 -14.01
CA ILE A 57 16.06 2.44 -15.17
C ILE A 57 16.53 1.75 -16.45
N THR A 58 17.82 1.44 -16.52
CA THR A 58 18.42 0.82 -17.70
C THR A 58 17.75 -0.51 -18.04
N LYS A 59 17.55 -1.40 -17.07
CA LYS A 59 16.86 -2.69 -17.27
C LYS A 59 15.44 -2.51 -17.84
N LYS A 60 14.71 -1.51 -17.35
CA LYS A 60 13.35 -1.24 -17.84
C LYS A 60 13.35 -0.70 -19.27
N LEU A 61 14.29 0.17 -19.59
CA LEU A 61 14.47 0.67 -20.96
C LEU A 61 14.88 -0.44 -21.93
N ASP A 62 15.84 -1.28 -21.54
CA ASP A 62 16.37 -2.36 -22.37
C ASP A 62 15.34 -3.49 -22.60
N ALA A 63 14.41 -3.67 -21.66
CA ALA A 63 13.30 -4.61 -21.81
C ALA A 63 12.21 -4.11 -22.79
N ASN A 64 12.21 -2.82 -23.12
CA ASN A 64 11.26 -2.24 -24.05
C ASN A 64 11.74 -2.39 -25.50
N SER A 65 10.96 -3.07 -26.33
CA SER A 65 11.28 -3.31 -27.74
C SER A 65 10.81 -2.20 -28.70
N ASN A 66 9.95 -1.27 -28.22
CA ASN A 66 9.37 -0.23 -29.06
C ASN A 66 9.67 1.17 -28.46
N PRO A 67 10.48 2.00 -29.13
CA PRO A 67 10.87 3.31 -28.63
C PRO A 67 9.69 4.31 -28.50
N ASP A 68 8.57 4.04 -29.18
CA ASP A 68 7.39 4.89 -29.11
C ASP A 68 6.50 4.60 -27.90
N TYR A 69 6.81 3.57 -27.13
CA TYR A 69 6.02 3.23 -25.95
C TYR A 69 6.59 3.89 -24.70
N PHE A 70 5.69 4.43 -23.89
CA PHE A 70 6.01 4.93 -22.56
C PHE A 70 6.51 3.79 -21.67
N VAL A 71 7.69 3.95 -21.09
CA VAL A 71 8.31 2.99 -20.18
C VAL A 71 8.12 3.48 -18.75
N PRO A 72 7.24 2.86 -17.95
CA PRO A 72 7.00 3.25 -16.57
C PRO A 72 8.20 2.90 -15.69
N ILE A 73 8.70 3.89 -14.95
CA ILE A 73 9.86 3.71 -14.06
C ILE A 73 9.41 3.50 -12.62
N VAL A 74 8.70 4.48 -12.03
CA VAL A 74 8.17 4.40 -10.66
C VAL A 74 6.81 5.07 -10.56
N ASP A 75 6.07 4.72 -9.52
CA ASP A 75 4.85 5.42 -9.13
C ASP A 75 5.13 6.28 -7.90
N LEU A 76 4.56 7.48 -7.87
CA LEU A 76 4.69 8.45 -6.79
C LEU A 76 3.31 8.84 -6.25
N LEU A 77 3.26 9.23 -4.99
CA LEU A 77 2.11 9.95 -4.45
C LEU A 77 2.03 11.35 -5.10
N PRO A 78 0.83 11.92 -5.31
CA PRO A 78 0.66 13.22 -5.97
C PRO A 78 1.35 14.40 -5.27
N ASP A 79 1.53 14.30 -3.95
CA ASP A 79 2.18 15.30 -3.09
C ASP A 79 3.70 15.08 -2.95
N SER A 80 4.27 14.11 -3.66
CA SER A 80 5.69 13.81 -3.58
C SER A 80 6.56 14.99 -4.03
N PRO A 81 7.50 15.49 -3.22
CA PRO A 81 8.41 16.58 -3.59
C PRO A 81 9.30 16.23 -4.80
N LYS A 82 9.43 14.95 -5.13
CA LYS A 82 10.17 14.48 -6.31
C LYS A 82 9.50 14.89 -7.62
N LEU A 83 8.14 14.96 -7.64
CA LEU A 83 7.41 15.43 -8.82
C LEU A 83 7.79 16.88 -9.16
N GLN A 84 7.78 17.78 -8.18
CA GLN A 84 8.20 19.16 -8.36
C GLN A 84 9.66 19.26 -8.82
N SER A 85 10.54 18.39 -8.29
CA SER A 85 11.94 18.33 -8.71
C SER A 85 12.10 17.93 -10.17
N LEU A 86 11.27 17.00 -10.67
CA LEU A 86 11.25 16.58 -12.07
C LEU A 86 10.68 17.67 -12.99
N GLU A 87 9.59 18.31 -12.61
CA GLU A 87 8.98 19.41 -13.35
C GLU A 87 9.94 20.61 -13.52
N ASN A 88 10.69 20.95 -12.46
CA ASN A 88 11.67 22.03 -12.51
C ASN A 88 12.83 21.73 -13.46
N ARG A 89 13.23 20.46 -13.62
CA ARG A 89 14.33 20.05 -14.51
C ARG A 89 13.95 20.00 -15.97
N ARG A 90 12.69 19.74 -16.29
CA ARG A 90 12.14 19.64 -17.66
C ARG A 90 12.98 18.77 -18.60
N THR A 91 13.46 17.63 -18.09
CA THR A 91 14.27 16.71 -18.89
C THR A 91 13.42 16.10 -20.01
N GLU A 92 13.83 16.29 -21.25
CA GLU A 92 13.14 15.75 -22.44
C GLU A 92 13.00 14.24 -22.37
N GLY A 93 11.82 13.74 -22.73
CA GLY A 93 11.50 12.32 -22.74
C GLY A 93 11.11 11.77 -21.38
N ILE A 94 11.17 12.53 -20.29
CA ILE A 94 10.61 12.14 -18.99
C ILE A 94 9.18 12.67 -18.91
N LEU A 95 8.23 11.78 -18.72
CA LEU A 95 6.80 12.06 -18.70
C LEU A 95 6.15 11.51 -17.43
N THR A 96 5.00 12.06 -17.11
CA THR A 96 4.16 11.59 -16.00
C THR A 96 2.76 11.19 -16.50
N GLN A 97 2.20 10.14 -15.93
CA GLN A 97 0.84 9.68 -16.21
C GLN A 97 0.11 9.39 -14.90
N SER A 98 -1.15 9.81 -14.81
CA SER A 98 -2.00 9.48 -13.66
C SER A 98 -2.56 8.07 -13.82
N LYS A 99 -2.59 7.32 -12.71
CA LYS A 99 -3.28 6.04 -12.61
C LYS A 99 -4.00 5.90 -11.27
N GLN A 100 -4.99 5.03 -11.22
CA GLN A 100 -5.60 4.64 -9.95
C GLN A 100 -4.74 3.60 -9.22
N GLY A 101 -4.71 3.71 -7.90
CA GLY A 101 -4.00 2.76 -7.05
C GLY A 101 -4.40 2.88 -5.58
N ARG A 102 -3.91 1.97 -4.76
CA ARG A 102 -4.12 2.01 -3.31
C ARG A 102 -3.14 2.99 -2.68
N VAL A 103 -3.66 3.92 -1.90
CA VAL A 103 -2.89 4.94 -1.17
C VAL A 103 -3.10 4.73 0.32
N TYR A 104 -2.02 4.74 1.07
CA TYR A 104 -2.03 4.63 2.53
C TYR A 104 -1.61 5.96 3.15
N LYS A 105 -2.06 6.22 4.40
CA LYS A 105 -1.53 7.31 5.20
C LYS A 105 0.00 7.20 5.23
N ASN A 106 0.67 8.29 4.85
CA ASN A 106 2.12 8.33 4.69
C ASN A 106 2.84 8.41 6.05
N ASP A 107 2.68 7.35 6.86
CA ASP A 107 3.20 7.26 8.22
C ASP A 107 3.46 5.79 8.58
N GLU A 108 4.68 5.48 9.06
CA GLU A 108 5.08 4.14 9.47
C GLU A 108 4.30 3.62 10.68
N ALA A 109 3.71 4.51 11.50
CA ALA A 109 2.88 4.13 12.64
C ALA A 109 1.74 3.18 12.28
N PHE A 110 1.33 3.16 11.00
CA PHE A 110 0.19 2.39 10.52
C PHE A 110 0.57 1.11 9.78
N GLY A 111 1.80 0.98 9.32
CA GLY A 111 2.19 -0.11 8.42
C GLY A 111 1.85 -1.51 8.93
N ARG A 112 2.18 -1.82 10.18
CA ARG A 112 1.90 -3.12 10.79
C ARG A 112 0.40 -3.34 11.07
N LEU A 113 -0.35 -2.29 11.28
CA LEU A 113 -1.80 -2.34 11.49
C LEU A 113 -2.54 -2.52 10.15
N LEU A 114 -2.30 -1.62 9.21
CA LEU A 114 -2.99 -1.64 7.92
C LEU A 114 -2.54 -2.81 7.04
N GLY A 115 -1.25 -3.11 7.03
CA GLY A 115 -0.68 -3.99 6.04
C GLY A 115 -0.59 -3.34 4.67
N TYR A 116 -0.69 -4.13 3.61
CA TYR A 116 -0.59 -3.67 2.22
C TYR A 116 -1.24 -4.66 1.26
N ILE A 117 -1.49 -4.19 0.04
CA ILE A 117 -1.93 -5.04 -1.07
C ILE A 117 -0.77 -5.30 -2.04
N ARG A 118 -0.84 -6.41 -2.75
CA ARG A 118 0.04 -6.78 -3.88
C ARG A 118 -0.71 -7.61 -4.91
N PRO A 119 -0.15 -7.77 -6.11
CA PRO A 119 -0.69 -8.71 -7.08
C PRO A 119 -0.86 -10.10 -6.47
N ILE A 120 -1.95 -10.75 -6.84
CA ILE A 120 -2.23 -12.13 -6.42
C ILE A 120 -1.12 -13.06 -6.93
N SER A 121 -0.73 -14.05 -6.13
CA SER A 121 0.20 -15.10 -6.57
C SER A 121 -0.53 -16.22 -7.33
N GLU A 122 0.22 -17.03 -8.08
CA GLU A 122 -0.34 -18.20 -8.77
C GLU A 122 -0.97 -19.19 -7.79
N GLU A 123 -0.37 -19.35 -6.61
CA GLU A 123 -0.88 -20.23 -5.56
C GLU A 123 -2.23 -19.74 -5.02
N GLU A 124 -2.34 -18.43 -4.73
CA GLU A 124 -3.57 -17.82 -4.26
C GLU A 124 -4.67 -17.84 -5.32
N LEU A 125 -4.29 -17.61 -6.59
CA LEU A 125 -5.24 -17.67 -7.70
C LEU A 125 -5.74 -19.12 -7.90
N THR A 126 -4.88 -20.12 -7.76
CA THR A 126 -5.26 -21.52 -7.86
C THR A 126 -6.16 -21.95 -6.69
N ALA A 127 -5.99 -21.35 -5.51
CA ALA A 127 -6.80 -21.58 -4.33
C ALA A 127 -8.15 -20.83 -4.34
N ASP A 128 -8.38 -19.97 -5.32
CA ASP A 128 -9.64 -19.21 -5.47
C ASP A 128 -10.76 -20.10 -6.04
N GLU A 129 -11.41 -20.86 -5.18
CA GLU A 129 -12.53 -21.73 -5.55
C GLU A 129 -13.76 -20.96 -6.05
N GLU A 130 -13.90 -19.68 -5.65
CA GLU A 130 -15.03 -18.83 -6.03
C GLU A 130 -14.84 -18.16 -7.41
N GLY A 131 -13.61 -18.20 -7.96
CA GLY A 131 -13.26 -17.61 -9.26
C GLY A 131 -13.43 -16.09 -9.33
N ILE A 132 -13.20 -15.40 -8.21
CA ILE A 132 -13.41 -13.95 -8.08
C ILE A 132 -12.20 -13.18 -8.59
N TYR A 133 -10.99 -13.75 -8.41
CA TYR A 133 -9.75 -13.10 -8.77
C TYR A 133 -9.32 -13.41 -10.21
N THR A 134 -8.53 -12.51 -10.74
CA THR A 134 -7.82 -12.65 -12.00
C THR A 134 -6.32 -12.45 -11.77
N MET A 135 -5.47 -12.78 -12.73
CA MET A 135 -4.01 -12.57 -12.63
C MET A 135 -3.60 -11.12 -12.36
N THR A 136 -4.50 -10.16 -12.62
CA THR A 136 -4.27 -8.73 -12.38
C THR A 136 -4.86 -8.22 -11.07
N SER A 137 -5.51 -9.09 -10.30
CA SER A 137 -6.13 -8.71 -9.03
C SER A 137 -5.09 -8.35 -7.98
N MET A 138 -5.39 -7.28 -7.23
CA MET A 138 -4.63 -6.87 -6.06
C MET A 138 -5.31 -7.43 -4.81
N VAL A 139 -4.54 -8.08 -3.93
CA VAL A 139 -5.06 -8.74 -2.72
C VAL A 139 -4.30 -8.29 -1.49
N GLY A 140 -4.97 -8.25 -0.34
CA GLY A 140 -4.35 -7.95 0.95
C GLY A 140 -3.36 -9.04 1.38
N LYS A 141 -2.12 -8.63 1.68
CA LYS A 141 -1.02 -9.55 2.05
C LYS A 141 -0.68 -9.53 3.52
N ALA A 142 -1.08 -8.50 4.23
CA ALA A 142 -0.79 -8.33 5.65
C ALA A 142 -1.83 -7.42 6.31
N GLY A 143 -1.85 -7.41 7.65
CA GLY A 143 -2.64 -6.48 8.46
C GLY A 143 -4.14 -6.52 8.17
N LEU A 144 -4.79 -5.37 8.33
CA LEU A 144 -6.23 -5.23 8.10
C LEU A 144 -6.61 -5.45 6.64
N GLU A 145 -5.74 -5.10 5.69
CA GLU A 145 -5.96 -5.37 4.27
C GLU A 145 -6.17 -6.87 4.00
N GLN A 146 -5.42 -7.73 4.68
CA GLN A 146 -5.56 -9.18 4.56
C GLN A 146 -6.76 -9.71 5.35
N VAL A 147 -6.90 -9.28 6.60
CA VAL A 147 -7.96 -9.78 7.50
C VAL A 147 -9.35 -9.44 6.95
N TYR A 148 -9.51 -8.24 6.40
CA TYR A 148 -10.78 -7.74 5.85
C TYR A 148 -10.84 -7.82 4.31
N GLU A 149 -10.00 -8.67 3.68
CA GLU A 149 -9.97 -8.80 2.23
C GLU A 149 -11.37 -8.99 1.61
N LYS A 150 -12.19 -9.87 2.18
CA LYS A 150 -13.55 -10.17 1.69
C LYS A 150 -14.50 -8.96 1.77
N THR A 151 -14.34 -8.11 2.77
CA THR A 151 -15.14 -6.90 2.97
C THR A 151 -14.65 -5.77 2.07
N LEU A 152 -13.33 -5.57 2.07
CA LEU A 152 -12.70 -4.46 1.36
C LEU A 152 -12.68 -4.66 -0.16
N ARG A 153 -12.48 -5.89 -0.64
CA ARG A 153 -12.42 -6.14 -2.09
C ARG A 153 -13.78 -5.87 -2.73
N GLY A 154 -13.78 -5.24 -3.87
CA GLY A 154 -14.97 -5.23 -4.73
C GLY A 154 -15.03 -6.50 -5.59
N ILE A 155 -16.11 -6.66 -6.28
CA ILE A 155 -16.29 -7.68 -7.32
C ILE A 155 -16.46 -6.97 -8.65
N ASN A 156 -15.54 -7.22 -9.58
CA ASN A 156 -15.57 -6.59 -10.89
C ASN A 156 -16.85 -6.96 -11.65
N GLY A 157 -17.40 -5.98 -12.34
CA GLY A 157 -18.50 -6.18 -13.28
C GLY A 157 -17.98 -6.64 -14.64
N VAL A 158 -18.88 -7.22 -15.43
CA VAL A 158 -18.59 -7.67 -16.79
C VAL A 158 -19.69 -7.15 -17.70
N GLU A 159 -19.28 -6.52 -18.79
CA GLU A 159 -20.17 -6.11 -19.87
C GLU A 159 -19.80 -6.84 -21.17
N ILE A 160 -20.77 -7.51 -21.76
CA ILE A 160 -20.70 -8.12 -23.08
C ILE A 160 -21.48 -7.25 -24.03
N TYR A 161 -20.82 -6.74 -25.07
CA TYR A 161 -21.46 -5.85 -26.03
C TYR A 161 -20.99 -6.16 -27.46
N ILE A 162 -21.79 -5.72 -28.43
CA ILE A 162 -21.42 -5.73 -29.86
C ILE A 162 -20.75 -4.40 -30.18
N GLU A 163 -19.58 -4.47 -30.82
CA GLU A 163 -18.84 -3.32 -31.30
C GLU A 163 -18.67 -3.40 -32.81
N ARG A 164 -18.77 -2.27 -33.51
CA ARG A 164 -18.44 -2.12 -34.93
C ARG A 164 -17.64 -0.83 -35.11
N ASP A 165 -16.49 -0.94 -35.76
CA ASP A 165 -15.58 0.18 -36.06
C ASP A 165 -15.24 1.02 -34.79
N GLY A 166 -14.99 0.36 -33.66
CA GLY A 166 -14.67 1.01 -32.38
C GLY A 166 -15.88 1.66 -31.67
N THR A 167 -17.10 1.49 -32.20
CA THR A 167 -18.32 2.03 -31.60
C THR A 167 -19.16 0.91 -31.03
N LYS A 168 -19.50 1.03 -29.73
CA LYS A 168 -20.44 0.13 -29.06
C LYS A 168 -21.85 0.32 -29.63
N ILE A 169 -22.43 -0.77 -30.15
CA ILE A 169 -23.76 -0.76 -30.77
C ILE A 169 -24.82 -1.24 -29.82
N GLU A 170 -24.61 -2.35 -29.13
CA GLU A 170 -25.61 -2.99 -28.29
C GLU A 170 -24.93 -3.72 -27.12
N THR A 171 -25.50 -3.59 -25.93
CA THR A 171 -25.10 -4.39 -24.76
C THR A 171 -25.93 -5.65 -24.71
N LEU A 172 -25.28 -6.81 -24.78
CA LEU A 172 -25.93 -8.12 -24.73
C LEU A 172 -26.17 -8.60 -23.30
N ALA A 173 -25.22 -8.32 -22.40
CA ALA A 173 -25.31 -8.65 -20.99
C ALA A 173 -24.47 -7.68 -20.16
N LEU A 174 -24.96 -7.32 -18.99
CA LEU A 174 -24.30 -6.48 -18.02
C LEU A 174 -24.43 -7.10 -16.63
N LYS A 175 -23.28 -7.32 -15.99
CA LYS A 175 -23.16 -7.55 -14.55
C LYS A 175 -22.43 -6.36 -13.98
N GLU A 176 -23.11 -5.54 -13.20
CA GLU A 176 -22.51 -4.35 -12.58
C GLU A 176 -21.41 -4.72 -11.59
N ALA A 177 -20.41 -3.85 -11.46
CA ALA A 177 -19.39 -3.97 -10.45
C ALA A 177 -20.00 -3.75 -9.06
N GLN A 178 -19.58 -4.55 -8.09
CA GLN A 178 -19.93 -4.36 -6.68
C GLN A 178 -18.70 -3.79 -5.97
N HIS A 179 -18.78 -2.56 -5.50
CA HIS A 179 -17.69 -1.93 -4.75
C HIS A 179 -17.52 -2.60 -3.39
N GLY A 180 -16.29 -2.59 -2.88
CA GLY A 180 -15.98 -3.03 -1.53
C GLY A 180 -16.61 -2.10 -0.49
N GLU A 181 -16.77 -2.61 0.72
CA GLU A 181 -17.33 -1.86 1.84
C GLU A 181 -16.21 -1.19 2.64
N ASP A 182 -16.45 0.05 3.08
CA ASP A 182 -15.53 0.76 3.97
C ASP A 182 -15.56 0.16 5.38
N ILE A 183 -14.42 0.16 6.05
CA ILE A 183 -14.34 -0.20 7.47
C ILE A 183 -13.89 1.01 8.29
N THR A 184 -14.58 1.29 9.39
CA THR A 184 -14.19 2.33 10.34
C THR A 184 -13.61 1.69 11.59
N LEU A 185 -12.41 2.11 11.95
CA LEU A 185 -11.69 1.63 13.12
C LEU A 185 -12.01 2.50 14.34
N SER A 186 -11.81 1.96 15.54
CA SER A 186 -11.79 2.74 16.78
C SER A 186 -10.47 3.52 16.97
N ILE A 187 -9.48 3.31 16.13
CA ILE A 187 -8.16 3.95 16.16
C ILE A 187 -8.30 5.47 15.99
N ASP A 188 -7.63 6.22 16.84
CA ASP A 188 -7.37 7.64 16.70
C ASP A 188 -6.02 7.81 15.99
N SER A 189 -6.06 8.32 14.76
CA SER A 189 -4.86 8.41 13.92
C SER A 189 -3.77 9.28 14.51
N HIS A 190 -4.15 10.36 15.19
CA HIS A 190 -3.20 11.26 15.85
C HIS A 190 -2.52 10.58 17.05
N LEU A 191 -3.31 9.90 17.89
CA LEU A 191 -2.76 9.14 19.01
C LEU A 191 -1.85 8.00 18.55
N GLN A 192 -2.22 7.30 17.50
CA GLN A 192 -1.40 6.23 16.88
C GLN A 192 -0.01 6.75 16.51
N THR A 193 0.05 7.88 15.80
CA THR A 193 1.32 8.52 15.41
C THR A 193 2.15 8.93 16.63
N ILE A 194 1.54 9.61 17.62
CA ILE A 194 2.24 10.03 18.84
C ILE A 194 2.83 8.82 19.58
N VAL A 195 2.06 7.74 19.74
CA VAL A 195 2.53 6.53 20.44
C VAL A 195 3.71 5.91 19.68
N TYR A 196 3.64 5.81 18.36
CA TYR A 196 4.73 5.28 17.55
C TYR A 196 6.01 6.13 17.67
N GLU A 197 5.90 7.44 17.55
CA GLU A 197 7.03 8.36 17.72
C GLU A 197 7.69 8.25 19.10
N LYS A 198 6.88 8.08 20.17
CA LYS A 198 7.41 7.92 21.52
C LYS A 198 8.10 6.59 21.76
N MET A 199 7.83 5.57 20.95
CA MET A 199 8.60 4.33 20.97
C MET A 199 10.00 4.51 20.39
N ASN A 200 10.25 5.57 19.62
CA ASN A 200 11.57 6.00 19.13
C ASN A 200 12.39 4.85 18.49
N GLY A 201 11.75 3.98 17.72
CA GLY A 201 12.39 2.82 17.08
C GLY A 201 12.66 1.63 17.99
N GLU A 202 12.36 1.73 19.28
CA GLU A 202 12.49 0.60 20.21
C GLU A 202 11.60 -0.58 19.78
N LYS A 203 12.14 -1.80 19.90
CA LYS A 203 11.42 -3.02 19.57
C LYS A 203 10.34 -3.32 20.61
N GLY A 204 9.08 -3.22 20.25
CA GLY A 204 7.97 -3.45 21.16
C GLY A 204 6.59 -3.23 20.55
N SER A 205 5.58 -3.25 21.39
CA SER A 205 4.22 -2.89 21.04
C SER A 205 3.59 -2.04 22.14
N ALA A 206 2.67 -1.17 21.73
CA ALA A 206 1.87 -0.35 22.64
C ALA A 206 0.40 -0.39 22.21
N THR A 207 -0.48 -0.47 23.20
CA THR A 207 -1.94 -0.43 22.99
C THR A 207 -2.54 0.58 23.96
N ALA A 208 -3.33 1.52 23.42
CA ALA A 208 -4.15 2.43 24.21
C ALA A 208 -5.63 2.00 24.11
N VAL A 209 -6.28 1.86 25.24
CA VAL A 209 -7.69 1.40 25.31
C VAL A 209 -8.49 2.42 26.12
N ASP A 210 -9.67 2.78 25.63
CA ASP A 210 -10.65 3.54 26.39
C ASP A 210 -11.21 2.62 27.49
N PRO A 211 -11.02 2.95 28.78
CA PRO A 211 -11.48 2.07 29.86
C PRO A 211 -13.01 2.03 30.00
N THR A 212 -13.73 2.97 29.38
CA THR A 212 -15.19 3.06 29.47
C THR A 212 -15.87 2.21 28.42
N THR A 213 -15.34 2.23 27.18
CA THR A 213 -15.97 1.55 26.02
C THR A 213 -15.25 0.26 25.65
N GLY A 214 -13.97 0.13 26.01
CA GLY A 214 -13.09 -0.95 25.54
C GLY A 214 -12.51 -0.72 24.14
N ASP A 215 -12.77 0.43 23.53
CA ASP A 215 -12.25 0.77 22.21
C ASP A 215 -10.74 0.85 22.20
N ILE A 216 -10.12 0.25 21.18
CA ILE A 216 -8.69 0.37 20.95
C ILE A 216 -8.42 1.68 20.21
N LEU A 217 -7.81 2.65 20.91
CA LEU A 217 -7.52 3.97 20.36
C LEU A 217 -6.18 4.04 19.63
N ALA A 218 -5.22 3.20 20.04
CA ALA A 218 -3.94 3.03 19.35
C ALA A 218 -3.47 1.58 19.48
N LEU A 219 -2.90 1.05 18.40
CA LEU A 219 -2.36 -0.32 18.33
C LEU A 219 -1.07 -0.31 17.50
N VAL A 220 0.05 -0.16 18.19
CA VAL A 220 1.36 0.08 17.60
C VAL A 220 2.26 -1.12 17.74
N SER A 221 2.95 -1.45 16.65
CA SER A 221 4.09 -2.36 16.63
C SER A 221 5.31 -1.60 16.12
N SER A 222 6.42 -1.58 16.84
CA SER A 222 7.66 -0.90 16.47
C SER A 222 8.84 -1.90 16.43
N PRO A 223 9.77 -1.77 15.47
CA PRO A 223 9.68 -0.89 14.31
C PRO A 223 8.61 -1.32 13.30
N SER A 224 8.21 -0.41 12.43
CA SER A 224 7.17 -0.62 11.43
C SER A 224 7.66 -0.16 10.04
N TYR A 225 6.76 0.01 9.08
CA TYR A 225 7.07 0.37 7.71
C TYR A 225 5.96 1.26 7.12
N ASN A 226 6.28 1.96 6.05
CA ASN A 226 5.29 2.68 5.28
C ASN A 226 4.63 1.75 4.24
N SER A 227 3.33 1.56 4.33
CA SER A 227 2.58 0.68 3.43
C SER A 227 2.65 1.13 1.96
N ASN A 228 2.87 2.42 1.70
CA ASN A 228 3.06 2.93 0.33
C ASN A 228 4.29 2.36 -0.37
N TRP A 229 5.30 1.84 0.35
CA TRP A 229 6.45 1.15 -0.26
C TRP A 229 6.03 -0.03 -1.16
N PHE A 230 4.87 -0.62 -0.90
CA PHE A 230 4.38 -1.79 -1.63
C PHE A 230 3.45 -1.45 -2.80
N THR A 231 2.92 -0.23 -2.84
CA THR A 231 2.00 0.25 -3.89
C THR A 231 2.62 1.30 -4.81
N THR A 232 3.69 1.95 -4.36
CA THR A 232 4.52 2.86 -5.15
C THR A 232 5.86 2.21 -5.48
N TYR A 233 6.95 2.67 -4.87
CA TYR A 233 8.27 2.06 -4.92
C TYR A 233 9.02 2.38 -3.64
N MET A 234 10.11 1.70 -3.44
CA MET A 234 11.02 1.92 -2.31
C MET A 234 12.30 2.57 -2.81
N THR A 235 12.68 3.72 -2.24
CA THR A 235 13.94 4.39 -2.53
C THR A 235 15.13 3.59 -1.97
N LYS A 236 16.36 3.92 -2.39
CA LYS A 236 17.57 3.32 -1.80
C LYS A 236 17.67 3.60 -0.31
N SER A 237 17.36 4.84 0.08
CA SER A 237 17.38 5.25 1.49
C SER A 237 16.35 4.46 2.33
N GLU A 238 15.15 4.23 1.79
CA GLU A 238 14.12 3.42 2.45
C GLU A 238 14.47 1.93 2.47
N GLN A 239 15.13 1.41 1.44
CA GLN A 239 15.65 0.03 1.44
C GLN A 239 16.70 -0.16 2.53
N GLN A 240 17.62 0.79 2.67
CA GLN A 240 18.62 0.76 3.74
C GLN A 240 17.96 0.85 5.11
N HIS A 241 17.00 1.78 5.28
CA HIS A 241 16.24 1.89 6.53
C HIS A 241 15.53 0.59 6.88
N ARG A 242 14.93 -0.05 5.88
CA ARG A 242 14.27 -1.36 6.05
C ARG A 242 15.25 -2.45 6.52
N GLU A 243 16.48 -2.46 6.00
CA GLU A 243 17.53 -3.38 6.44
C GLU A 243 17.97 -3.07 7.87
N ASP A 244 18.15 -1.79 8.20
CA ASP A 244 18.58 -1.32 9.53
C ASP A 244 17.58 -1.69 10.64
N ILE A 245 16.27 -1.64 10.34
CA ILE A 245 15.22 -2.04 11.30
C ILE A 245 15.01 -3.56 11.36
N GLU A 246 15.86 -4.35 10.70
CA GLU A 246 15.73 -5.81 10.62
C GLU A 246 14.30 -6.22 10.18
N PHE A 247 13.85 -5.68 9.05
CA PHE A 247 12.51 -5.95 8.51
C PHE A 247 12.24 -7.44 8.32
N ALA A 248 13.29 -8.25 8.21
CA ALA A 248 13.19 -9.71 8.19
C ALA A 248 12.55 -10.28 9.47
N ASP A 249 12.56 -9.52 10.59
CA ASP A 249 11.73 -9.82 11.76
C ASP A 249 10.30 -9.32 11.47
N GLU A 250 9.59 -9.98 10.57
CA GLU A 250 8.23 -9.65 10.10
C GLU A 250 7.17 -9.71 11.22
N LYS A 251 7.58 -9.82 12.48
CA LYS A 251 6.68 -9.97 13.60
C LYS A 251 5.83 -8.72 13.80
N ASN A 252 4.54 -8.92 13.67
CA ASN A 252 3.58 -8.01 14.24
C ASN A 252 3.58 -8.18 15.76
N ARG A 253 4.23 -7.25 16.49
CA ARG A 253 4.50 -7.39 17.91
C ARG A 253 3.25 -7.32 18.78
N PHE A 254 2.23 -6.58 18.38
CA PHE A 254 0.97 -6.58 19.12
C PHE A 254 0.16 -7.87 18.93
N ALA A 255 0.45 -8.65 17.90
CA ALA A 255 -0.13 -9.99 17.69
C ALA A 255 0.77 -11.14 18.19
N SER A 256 1.92 -10.81 18.81
CA SER A 256 2.88 -11.80 19.30
C SER A 256 2.61 -12.15 20.76
N LEU A 257 2.96 -13.39 21.13
CA LEU A 257 2.85 -13.85 22.52
C LEU A 257 4.10 -13.49 23.30
N TYR A 258 3.90 -12.92 24.47
CA TYR A 258 4.97 -12.58 25.42
C TYR A 258 4.72 -13.22 26.78
N SER A 259 5.81 -13.53 27.47
CA SER A 259 5.72 -13.98 28.85
C SER A 259 5.32 -12.78 29.76
N PRO A 260 4.16 -12.84 30.44
CA PRO A 260 3.62 -11.69 31.15
C PRO A 260 4.43 -11.28 32.39
N GLY A 261 5.20 -12.18 32.95
CA GLY A 261 5.95 -11.90 34.18
C GLY A 261 5.04 -11.36 35.30
N SER A 262 5.50 -10.31 36.01
CA SER A 262 4.77 -9.71 37.12
C SER A 262 3.46 -8.98 36.73
N THR A 263 3.24 -8.67 35.47
CA THR A 263 1.97 -8.07 35.01
C THR A 263 0.79 -9.05 35.18
N PHE A 264 1.05 -10.35 35.21
CA PHE A 264 0.04 -11.38 35.47
C PHE A 264 -0.53 -11.31 36.91
N LYS A 265 0.15 -10.64 37.83
CA LYS A 265 -0.33 -10.47 39.22
C LYS A 265 -1.66 -9.76 39.31
N LEU A 266 -1.98 -8.87 38.36
CA LEU A 266 -3.30 -8.20 38.30
C LEU A 266 -4.41 -9.22 38.07
N ILE A 267 -4.21 -10.19 37.19
CA ILE A 267 -5.16 -11.26 36.92
C ILE A 267 -5.27 -12.19 38.13
N THR A 268 -4.13 -12.55 38.75
CA THR A 268 -4.11 -13.37 39.95
C THR A 268 -4.86 -12.70 41.11
N ALA A 269 -4.67 -11.39 41.30
CA ALA A 269 -5.37 -10.62 42.36
C ALA A 269 -6.89 -10.56 42.06
N ALA A 270 -7.30 -10.27 40.82
CA ALA A 270 -8.71 -10.25 40.45
C ALA A 270 -9.38 -11.62 40.70
N THR A 271 -8.72 -12.70 40.28
CA THR A 271 -9.21 -14.09 40.54
C THR A 271 -9.30 -14.38 42.02
N GLY A 272 -8.30 -13.95 42.84
CA GLY A 272 -8.35 -14.09 44.28
C GLY A 272 -9.56 -13.37 44.92
N LEU A 273 -9.81 -12.15 44.52
CA LEU A 273 -10.95 -11.34 44.99
C LEU A 273 -12.30 -11.97 44.58
N GLU A 274 -12.43 -12.51 43.37
CA GLU A 274 -13.64 -13.18 42.92
C GLU A 274 -13.92 -14.48 43.71
N ASN A 275 -12.88 -15.20 44.11
CA ASN A 275 -12.99 -16.45 44.89
C ASN A 275 -12.96 -16.24 46.39
N GLY A 276 -12.89 -14.99 46.89
CA GLY A 276 -12.95 -14.67 48.32
C GLY A 276 -11.68 -15.07 49.08
N THR A 277 -10.55 -15.08 48.42
CA THR A 277 -9.23 -15.42 49.04
C THR A 277 -8.33 -14.18 49.12
#